data_cde086ebf3a7407724f5c754e92f4b9a
#
_entry.id   cde086ebf3a7407724f5c754e92f4b9a
#
_cell.length_a   1.000
_cell.length_b   1.000
_cell.length_c   1.000
_cell.angle_alpha   90.00
_cell.angle_beta   90.00
_cell.angle_gamma   90.00
#
_symmetry.space_group_name_H-M   'P 1'
#
loop_
_entity.id
_entity.type
_entity.pdbx_description
1 polymer ?
#
loop_
_entity_poly.entity_id
_entity_poly.type
_entity_poly.pdbx_seq_one_letter_code
_entity_poly.pdbx_strand_id
1 'polypeptide(L)'
;MIRYNQSLKLGEKLMSSTELNSIAQAMVAPNKGILAADESTPTIAKRFKDIDTESTEANRQGYRNMLFTSPGISDYISGVILFDETIRQTNNEGVPFPEYLTSLGIVPGIKVDKGAKELAACQGE
;
A
#
# COMPACT_ATOMS: atom_id res chain seq x y z
N MET A 1 -1.10 19.84 -34.62
CA MET A 1 -2.00 20.15 -33.49
C MET A 1 -3.01 19.02 -33.38
N ILE A 2 -2.69 17.98 -32.59
CA ILE A 2 -3.52 16.76 -32.46
C ILE A 2 -4.34 16.92 -31.19
N ARG A 3 -5.64 17.07 -31.33
CA ARG A 3 -6.58 17.06 -30.21
C ARG A 3 -6.88 15.60 -29.87
N TYR A 4 -6.36 15.13 -28.74
CA TYR A 4 -6.86 13.90 -28.11
C TYR A 4 -8.17 14.22 -27.39
N ASN A 5 -9.28 13.94 -28.08
CA ASN A 5 -10.61 13.92 -27.46
C ASN A 5 -11.05 12.45 -27.44
N GLN A 6 -10.74 11.74 -26.36
CA GLN A 6 -11.38 10.46 -26.08
C GLN A 6 -12.26 10.63 -24.84
N SER A 7 -13.55 10.68 -25.09
CA SER A 7 -14.59 10.52 -24.09
C SER A 7 -14.52 9.09 -23.53
N LEU A 8 -13.87 8.91 -22.39
CA LEU A 8 -14.04 7.72 -21.54
C LEU A 8 -15.37 7.84 -20.81
N LYS A 9 -16.37 7.14 -21.32
CA LYS A 9 -17.57 6.79 -20.55
C LYS A 9 -17.20 5.63 -19.64
N LEU A 10 -17.25 5.88 -18.33
CA LEU A 10 -17.69 5.01 -17.23
C LEU A 10 -17.16 5.62 -15.93
N GLY A 11 -18.05 6.12 -15.13
CA GLY A 11 -18.09 6.35 -13.68
C GLY A 11 -16.81 6.53 -12.82
N GLU A 12 -15.64 6.69 -13.40
CA GLU A 12 -14.42 6.97 -12.66
C GLU A 12 -14.30 8.48 -12.45
N LYS A 13 -14.58 8.91 -11.22
CA LYS A 13 -14.26 10.27 -10.79
C LYS A 13 -12.74 10.41 -10.85
N LEU A 14 -12.21 11.03 -11.92
CA LEU A 14 -10.80 11.42 -11.97
C LEU A 14 -10.51 12.32 -10.77
N MET A 15 -9.52 11.95 -9.96
CA MET A 15 -9.06 12.78 -8.86
C MET A 15 -8.57 14.13 -9.41
N SER A 16 -8.98 15.21 -8.79
CA SER A 16 -8.51 16.53 -9.17
C SER A 16 -7.04 16.72 -8.74
N SER A 17 -6.33 17.65 -9.41
CA SER A 17 -4.95 18.00 -9.00
C SER A 17 -4.89 18.50 -7.55
N THR A 18 -5.96 19.13 -7.07
CA THR A 18 -6.08 19.58 -5.68
C THR A 18 -6.20 18.40 -4.70
N GLU A 19 -6.98 17.36 -5.04
CA GLU A 19 -7.09 16.14 -4.22
C GLU A 19 -5.75 15.39 -4.17
N LEU A 20 -5.06 15.24 -5.30
CA LEU A 20 -3.72 14.62 -5.36
C LEU A 20 -2.70 15.39 -4.51
N ASN A 21 -2.69 16.72 -4.59
CA ASN A 21 -1.81 17.54 -3.77
C ASN A 21 -2.11 17.40 -2.27
N SER A 22 -3.39 17.38 -1.89
CA SER A 22 -3.80 17.19 -0.49
C SER A 22 -3.33 15.85 0.07
N ILE A 23 -3.44 14.77 -0.71
CA ILE A 23 -2.94 13.45 -0.33
C ILE A 23 -1.41 13.46 -0.19
N ALA A 24 -0.70 14.04 -1.15
CA ALA A 24 0.76 14.15 -1.11
C ALA A 24 1.23 14.91 0.14
N GLN A 25 0.57 16.00 0.50
CA GLN A 25 0.86 16.77 1.71
C GLN A 25 0.56 15.96 2.98
N ALA A 26 -0.54 15.22 3.01
CA ALA A 26 -0.87 14.35 4.14
C ALA A 26 0.18 13.25 4.37
N MET A 27 0.70 12.66 3.28
CA MET A 27 1.72 11.61 3.35
C MET A 27 3.07 12.10 3.89
N VAL A 28 3.43 13.37 3.66
CA VAL A 28 4.66 13.98 4.18
C VAL A 28 4.42 14.85 5.43
N ALA A 29 3.39 14.52 6.21
CA ALA A 29 3.07 15.23 7.43
C ALA A 29 4.28 15.30 8.39
N PRO A 30 4.47 16.40 9.12
CA PRO A 30 5.59 16.56 10.04
C PRO A 30 5.65 15.44 11.09
N ASN A 31 6.87 14.96 11.36
CA ASN A 31 7.17 13.91 12.35
C ASN A 31 6.51 12.55 12.09
N LYS A 32 6.04 12.30 10.87
CA LYS A 32 5.48 11.00 10.46
C LYS A 32 6.23 10.42 9.27
N GLY A 33 6.27 9.10 9.22
CA GLY A 33 6.85 8.35 8.11
C GLY A 33 5.79 7.59 7.32
N ILE A 34 6.21 7.02 6.19
CA ILE A 34 5.42 6.10 5.38
C ILE A 34 5.89 4.68 5.67
N LEU A 35 4.97 3.80 6.05
CA LEU A 35 5.27 2.38 6.27
C LEU A 35 5.14 1.61 4.97
N ALA A 36 6.23 1.01 4.50
CA ALA A 36 6.21 0.03 3.42
C ALA A 36 5.85 -1.35 4.00
N ALA A 37 4.60 -1.75 3.84
CA ALA A 37 4.08 -3.07 4.23
C ALA A 37 3.62 -3.86 2.99
N ASP A 38 4.33 -3.66 1.88
CA ASP A 38 3.99 -4.11 0.54
C ASP A 38 4.81 -5.32 0.08
N GLU A 39 5.45 -6.03 1.01
CA GLU A 39 6.24 -7.22 0.68
C GLU A 39 5.40 -8.21 -0.14
N SER A 40 5.93 -8.58 -1.31
CA SER A 40 5.33 -9.62 -2.14
C SER A 40 5.33 -10.98 -1.42
N THR A 41 4.47 -11.88 -1.84
CA THR A 41 4.38 -13.23 -1.24
C THR A 41 5.74 -13.95 -1.14
N PRO A 42 6.62 -13.95 -2.16
CA PRO A 42 7.96 -14.53 -2.01
C PRO A 42 8.86 -13.80 -1.01
N THR A 43 8.72 -12.49 -0.89
CA THR A 43 9.53 -11.69 0.04
C THR A 43 9.14 -11.98 1.48
N ILE A 44 7.84 -11.97 1.79
CA ILE A 44 7.38 -12.25 3.15
C ILE A 44 7.61 -13.72 3.54
N ALA A 45 7.55 -14.66 2.58
CA ALA A 45 7.86 -16.06 2.83
C ALA A 45 9.31 -16.26 3.31
N LYS A 46 10.26 -15.50 2.78
CA LYS A 46 11.65 -15.52 3.25
C LYS A 46 11.76 -15.07 4.70
N ARG A 47 11.06 -13.99 5.08
CA ARG A 47 11.05 -13.49 6.46
C ARG A 47 10.41 -14.49 7.43
N PHE A 48 9.32 -15.13 7.02
CA PHE A 48 8.64 -16.13 7.84
C PHE A 48 9.48 -17.39 8.06
N LYS A 49 10.30 -17.77 7.06
CA LYS A 49 11.23 -18.87 7.19
C LYS A 49 12.24 -18.67 8.35
N ASP A 50 12.68 -17.44 8.57
CA ASP A 50 13.64 -17.11 9.62
C ASP A 50 13.06 -17.28 11.04
N ILE A 51 11.74 -17.38 11.15
CA ILE A 51 10.99 -17.60 12.41
C ILE A 51 10.17 -18.90 12.38
N ASP A 52 10.55 -19.86 11.54
CA ASP A 52 9.89 -21.16 11.35
C ASP A 52 8.36 -21.06 11.17
N THR A 53 7.90 -20.05 10.45
CA THR A 53 6.49 -19.80 10.18
C THR A 53 6.18 -20.05 8.69
N GLU A 54 5.10 -20.79 8.43
CA GLU A 54 4.63 -21.00 7.05
C GLU A 54 3.99 -19.74 6.48
N SER A 55 4.26 -19.44 5.20
CA SER A 55 3.68 -18.29 4.50
C SER A 55 2.28 -18.61 3.96
N THR A 56 1.35 -18.91 4.84
CA THR A 56 -0.08 -19.03 4.51
C THR A 56 -0.72 -17.65 4.36
N GLU A 57 -1.86 -17.56 3.70
CA GLU A 57 -2.62 -16.31 3.61
C GLU A 57 -2.99 -15.78 5.01
N ALA A 58 -3.43 -16.66 5.90
CA ALA A 58 -3.79 -16.30 7.28
C ALA A 58 -2.59 -15.72 8.06
N ASN A 59 -1.41 -16.32 7.93
CA ASN A 59 -0.21 -15.82 8.59
C ASN A 59 0.24 -14.47 8.01
N ARG A 60 0.11 -14.27 6.70
CA ARG A 60 0.39 -12.97 6.07
C ARG A 60 -0.61 -11.89 6.51
N GLN A 61 -1.90 -12.24 6.58
CA GLN A 61 -2.91 -11.33 7.13
C GLN A 61 -2.61 -11.01 8.61
N GLY A 62 -2.30 -12.00 9.43
CA GLY A 62 -1.96 -11.79 10.84
C GLY A 62 -0.76 -10.86 11.03
N TYR A 63 0.29 -11.01 10.21
CA TYR A 63 1.45 -10.12 10.21
C TYR A 63 1.05 -8.67 9.88
N ARG A 64 0.24 -8.45 8.85
CA ARG A 64 -0.26 -7.12 8.47
C ARG A 64 -1.17 -6.54 9.55
N ASN A 65 -2.06 -7.38 10.10
CA ASN A 65 -2.93 -6.96 11.20
C ASN A 65 -2.10 -6.48 12.41
N MET A 66 -1.08 -7.23 12.82
CA MET A 66 -0.18 -6.84 13.92
C MET A 66 0.45 -5.46 13.66
N LEU A 67 0.96 -5.21 12.46
CA LEU A 67 1.56 -3.92 12.11
C LEU A 67 0.53 -2.78 12.19
N PHE A 68 -0.63 -2.96 11.56
CA PHE A 68 -1.60 -1.88 11.39
C PHE A 68 -2.41 -1.58 12.65
N THR A 69 -2.53 -2.56 13.56
CA THR A 69 -3.22 -2.38 14.84
C THR A 69 -2.28 -2.07 16.00
N SER A 70 -1.00 -1.81 15.73
CA SER A 70 -0.03 -1.42 16.75
C SER A 70 -0.47 -0.14 17.46
N PRO A 71 -0.51 -0.11 18.80
CA PRO A 71 -0.91 1.08 19.54
C PRO A 71 -0.08 2.31 19.18
N GLY A 72 -0.74 3.43 18.90
CA GLY A 72 -0.07 4.68 18.57
C GLY A 72 0.48 4.77 17.15
N ILE A 73 0.18 3.81 16.26
CA ILE A 73 0.69 3.84 14.88
C ILE A 73 0.36 5.17 14.17
N SER A 74 -0.81 5.73 14.40
CA SER A 74 -1.25 6.99 13.80
C SER A 74 -0.43 8.22 14.23
N ASP A 75 0.30 8.12 15.33
CA ASP A 75 1.15 9.23 15.81
C ASP A 75 2.43 9.33 14.97
N TYR A 76 2.88 8.23 14.39
CA TYR A 76 4.17 8.12 13.71
C TYR A 76 4.07 7.81 12.21
N ILE A 77 2.91 7.31 11.74
CA ILE A 77 2.72 6.87 10.36
C ILE A 77 1.62 7.70 9.70
N SER A 78 1.95 8.31 8.58
CA SER A 78 1.04 9.11 7.75
C SER A 78 0.45 8.31 6.58
N GLY A 79 1.15 7.30 6.11
CA GLY A 79 0.71 6.46 5.00
C GLY A 79 1.25 5.05 5.09
N VAL A 80 0.56 4.11 4.49
CA VAL A 80 0.95 2.69 4.42
C VAL A 80 0.87 2.22 2.98
N ILE A 81 1.94 1.62 2.46
CA ILE A 81 1.93 0.97 1.15
C ILE A 81 1.49 -0.47 1.35
N LEU A 82 0.40 -0.87 0.73
CA LEU A 82 -0.20 -2.21 0.81
C LEU A 82 0.21 -3.08 -0.38
N PHE A 83 0.26 -4.39 -0.17
CA PHE A 83 0.34 -5.38 -1.24
C PHE A 83 -1.07 -5.70 -1.78
N ASP A 84 -1.20 -6.17 -3.03
CA ASP A 84 -2.49 -6.44 -3.67
C ASP A 84 -3.37 -7.43 -2.89
N GLU A 85 -2.79 -8.47 -2.30
CA GLU A 85 -3.51 -9.39 -1.40
C GLU A 85 -4.06 -8.63 -0.19
N THR A 86 -3.23 -7.82 0.45
CA THR A 86 -3.53 -7.13 1.70
C THR A 86 -4.65 -6.10 1.57
N ILE A 87 -4.73 -5.39 0.44
CA ILE A 87 -5.77 -4.38 0.22
C ILE A 87 -7.18 -5.00 0.18
N ARG A 88 -7.29 -6.32 -0.03
CA ARG A 88 -8.54 -7.08 -0.07
C ARG A 88 -8.86 -7.79 1.25
N GLN A 89 -7.94 -7.75 2.20
CA GLN A 89 -8.08 -8.41 3.51
C GLN A 89 -8.65 -7.45 4.56
N THR A 90 -9.06 -8.02 5.67
CA THR A 90 -9.64 -7.30 6.82
C THR A 90 -8.73 -7.44 8.04
N ASN A 91 -8.93 -6.56 9.01
CA ASN A 91 -8.41 -6.76 10.35
C ASN A 91 -9.16 -7.90 11.07
N ASN A 92 -8.74 -8.22 12.30
CA ASN A 92 -9.36 -9.29 13.09
C ASN A 92 -10.83 -9.00 13.50
N GLU A 93 -11.28 -7.76 13.35
CA GLU A 93 -12.65 -7.32 13.60
C GLU A 93 -13.51 -7.34 12.33
N GLY A 94 -12.96 -7.75 11.19
CA GLY A 94 -13.64 -7.83 9.90
C GLY A 94 -13.71 -6.50 9.13
N VAL A 95 -12.99 -5.45 9.57
CA VAL A 95 -12.91 -4.17 8.88
C VAL A 95 -11.84 -4.23 7.78
N PRO A 96 -12.14 -3.86 6.52
CA PRO A 96 -11.15 -3.81 5.45
C PRO A 96 -9.93 -2.95 5.84
N PHE A 97 -8.71 -3.42 5.58
CA PHE A 97 -7.50 -2.69 5.95
C PHE A 97 -7.45 -1.24 5.44
N PRO A 98 -7.86 -0.94 4.19
CA PRO A 98 -7.88 0.46 3.74
C PRO A 98 -8.83 1.35 4.54
N GLU A 99 -10.00 0.83 4.90
CA GLU A 99 -10.99 1.55 5.72
C GLU A 99 -10.47 1.75 7.15
N TYR A 100 -9.89 0.71 7.73
CA TYR A 100 -9.29 0.77 9.06
C TYR A 100 -8.18 1.81 9.13
N LEU A 101 -7.23 1.81 8.18
CA LEU A 101 -6.16 2.79 8.13
C LEU A 101 -6.69 4.21 7.94
N THR A 102 -7.68 4.39 7.07
CA THR A 102 -8.34 5.70 6.85
C THR A 102 -9.01 6.19 8.12
N SER A 103 -9.64 5.32 8.90
CA SER A 103 -10.27 5.69 10.19
C SER A 103 -9.27 6.22 11.22
N LEU A 104 -7.99 5.81 11.10
CA LEU A 104 -6.88 6.30 11.91
C LEU A 104 -6.22 7.57 11.35
N GLY A 105 -6.71 8.11 10.22
CA GLY A 105 -6.08 9.24 9.54
C GLY A 105 -4.80 8.87 8.78
N ILE A 106 -4.59 7.58 8.50
CA ILE A 106 -3.45 7.06 7.73
C ILE A 106 -3.87 6.85 6.29
N VAL A 107 -3.09 7.36 5.34
CA VAL A 107 -3.36 7.22 3.89
C VAL A 107 -3.01 5.81 3.42
N PRO A 108 -3.97 4.98 2.95
CA PRO A 108 -3.67 3.70 2.34
C PRO A 108 -3.15 3.90 0.90
N GLY A 109 -2.04 3.26 0.59
CA GLY A 109 -1.44 3.20 -0.74
C GLY A 109 -1.34 1.76 -1.25
N ILE A 110 -0.99 1.60 -2.51
CA ILE A 110 -0.84 0.29 -3.16
C ILE A 110 0.49 0.18 -3.90
N LYS A 111 1.15 -0.97 -3.76
CA LYS A 111 2.32 -1.32 -4.56
C LYS A 111 1.94 -1.42 -6.04
N VAL A 112 2.58 -0.61 -6.87
CA VAL A 112 2.35 -0.57 -8.33
C VAL A 112 3.51 -1.12 -9.15
N ASP A 113 4.69 -1.35 -8.53
CA ASP A 113 5.85 -1.93 -9.21
C ASP A 113 5.76 -3.46 -9.33
N LYS A 114 6.52 -4.02 -10.27
CA LYS A 114 6.67 -5.46 -10.49
C LYS A 114 8.11 -5.93 -10.22
N GLY A 115 8.85 -5.21 -9.39
CA GLY A 115 10.26 -5.44 -9.11
C GLY A 115 11.18 -4.79 -10.15
N ALA A 116 12.47 -4.79 -9.86
CA ALA A 116 13.49 -4.30 -10.77
C ALA A 116 13.56 -5.19 -12.03
N LYS A 117 13.68 -4.56 -13.19
CA LYS A 117 13.88 -5.23 -14.49
C LYS A 117 14.98 -4.50 -15.23
N GLU A 118 15.73 -5.24 -16.02
CA GLU A 118 16.73 -4.64 -16.91
C GLU A 118 16.10 -3.64 -17.86
N LEU A 119 16.78 -2.54 -18.07
CA LEU A 119 16.35 -1.53 -19.03
C LEU A 119 16.54 -2.09 -20.45
N ALA A 120 15.51 -1.97 -21.28
CA ALA A 120 15.57 -2.44 -22.66
C ALA A 120 16.73 -1.75 -23.42
N ALA A 121 17.55 -2.56 -24.08
CA ALA A 121 18.76 -2.15 -24.82
C ALA A 121 19.92 -1.62 -23.95
N CYS A 122 19.86 -1.75 -22.62
CA CYS A 122 20.95 -1.39 -21.69
C CYS A 122 21.30 -2.62 -20.85
N GLN A 123 22.22 -3.47 -21.34
CA GLN A 123 22.63 -4.67 -20.60
C GLN A 123 23.37 -4.27 -19.31
N GLY A 124 22.87 -4.74 -18.17
CA GLY A 124 23.45 -4.50 -16.85
C GLY A 124 22.99 -3.24 -16.11
N GLU A 125 21.95 -2.56 -16.62
CA GLU A 125 21.26 -1.44 -15.95
C GLU A 125 19.80 -1.76 -15.63
#